data_167bbb17406ed8670aa87fbf3e60b209
#
_entry.id   167bbb17406ed8670aa87fbf3e60b209
#
_cell.length_a   1.000
_cell.length_b   1.000
_cell.length_c   1.000
_cell.angle_alpha   90.00
_cell.angle_beta   90.00
_cell.angle_gamma   90.00
#
_symmetry.space_group_name_H-M   'P 1'
#
loop_
_entity.id
_entity.type
_entity.pdbx_description
1 polymer ?
#
loop_
_entity_poly.entity_id
_entity_poly.type
_entity_poly.pdbx_seq_one_letter_code
_entity_poly.pdbx_strand_id
1 'polypeptide(L)'
;MILVIDNYDSFTYNIVQALQRLGSEEVMVVRSREITVEEIEELHPSRLVISPGPGVPSDAGVSEKAILAFAGKIPILGVCLGHQAIGEAFGAKIIQAKRICHGVVEEMDLDGRGLFRIIGKKSKFTRYHSLVIDESTLPAEFEITARSSDGDIMGIRHKTMLIEGVQFHPESIASQAGDDIFRAFLTYRRENLPVSEILNTIVAKKDLSEDSACLFMENLADGTLDERITAAVLAALAVKGAAVSEIVGFAKALLKVKKPLPVSSVGLAEIVGTGGDGRGSFNISSLSAIVAASCGQRVAKHGNRAVSSKSGAADFFENLGINIMAEPEKTAQLIEKTGFGFLMATVYHSAMRFAAPVRKALGIKTVMNIMGPLLNPAGAEYEVLGVYSKDLLEIYGRAAKKLGAKRVLVVTSEDGYDEVSPCALTHCFQINEDGKEYKYVIDPKKWGITGLDEKELLGGTGADNARLAMEVLNGGGRKTIQIAVCLNAGALLYISGKARTIKDGFDAAISSIE
;
A
#
# COMPACT_ATOMS: atom_id res chain seq x y z
N MET A 1 -21.77 12.47 -2.85
CA MET A 1 -22.14 12.94 -1.50
C MET A 1 -22.34 11.75 -0.58
N ILE A 2 -21.79 11.79 0.64
CA ILE A 2 -21.99 10.78 1.69
C ILE A 2 -23.15 11.23 2.57
N LEU A 3 -24.14 10.38 2.77
CA LEU A 3 -25.26 10.68 3.68
C LEU A 3 -25.04 9.98 5.01
N VAL A 4 -25.15 10.75 6.10
CA VAL A 4 -25.11 10.24 7.47
C VAL A 4 -26.51 10.35 8.07
N ILE A 5 -27.12 9.22 8.41
CA ILE A 5 -28.38 9.18 9.15
C ILE A 5 -28.05 9.28 10.64
N ASP A 6 -28.44 10.39 11.25
CA ASP A 6 -28.24 10.68 12.67
C ASP A 6 -29.36 10.09 13.52
N ASN A 7 -29.01 9.11 14.35
CA ASN A 7 -29.91 8.49 15.33
C ASN A 7 -29.92 9.24 16.69
N TYR A 8 -29.73 10.56 16.65
CA TYR A 8 -29.73 11.45 17.83
C TYR A 8 -28.60 11.15 18.81
N ASP A 9 -27.41 10.87 18.27
CA ASP A 9 -26.20 10.56 19.06
C ASP A 9 -25.22 11.75 19.09
N SER A 10 -24.62 11.99 20.26
CA SER A 10 -23.65 13.06 20.44
C SER A 10 -22.34 12.85 19.67
N PHE A 11 -22.01 11.61 19.29
CA PHE A 11 -20.81 11.25 18.52
C PHE A 11 -21.04 11.28 17.00
N THR A 12 -22.26 11.47 16.49
CA THR A 12 -22.54 11.54 15.05
C THR A 12 -21.63 12.55 14.35
N TYR A 13 -21.45 13.73 14.93
CA TYR A 13 -20.61 14.78 14.33
C TYR A 13 -19.12 14.45 14.35
N ASN A 14 -18.64 13.57 15.22
CA ASN A 14 -17.27 13.06 15.15
C ASN A 14 -17.07 12.19 13.91
N ILE A 15 -18.07 11.37 13.55
CA ILE A 15 -18.09 10.60 12.30
C ILE A 15 -18.04 11.56 11.10
N VAL A 16 -18.88 12.60 11.11
CA VAL A 16 -18.94 13.62 10.04
C VAL A 16 -17.58 14.29 9.86
N GLN A 17 -16.97 14.75 10.95
CA GLN A 17 -15.66 15.40 10.93
C GLN A 17 -14.56 14.45 10.40
N ALA A 18 -14.59 13.18 10.81
CA ALA A 18 -13.63 12.18 10.31
C ALA A 18 -13.80 11.98 8.79
N LEU A 19 -15.04 11.82 8.30
CA LEU A 19 -15.31 11.65 6.88
C LEU A 19 -14.91 12.88 6.05
N GLN A 20 -15.21 14.09 6.52
CA GLN A 20 -14.82 15.35 5.87
C GLN A 20 -13.30 15.54 5.82
N ARG A 21 -12.60 15.21 6.90
CA ARG A 21 -11.14 15.32 6.99
C ARG A 21 -10.41 14.31 6.11
N LEU A 22 -10.97 13.11 5.95
CA LEU A 22 -10.33 11.99 5.27
C LEU A 22 -10.74 11.83 3.81
N GLY A 23 -11.87 12.40 3.40
CA GLY A 23 -12.43 12.31 2.07
C GLY A 23 -12.56 13.66 1.38
N SER A 24 -12.89 13.61 0.09
CA SER A 24 -13.17 14.81 -0.73
C SER A 24 -14.65 14.97 -1.07
N GLU A 25 -15.48 13.99 -0.70
CA GLU A 25 -16.91 14.03 -0.96
C GLU A 25 -17.63 14.90 0.09
N GLU A 26 -18.65 15.62 -0.36
CA GLU A 26 -19.56 16.33 0.54
C GLU A 26 -20.23 15.33 1.52
N VAL A 27 -20.36 15.71 2.79
CA VAL A 27 -21.03 14.92 3.82
C VAL A 27 -22.27 15.68 4.28
N MET A 28 -23.44 15.07 4.09
CA MET A 28 -24.73 15.58 4.54
C MET A 28 -25.22 14.76 5.74
N VAL A 29 -25.83 15.43 6.71
CA VAL A 29 -26.44 14.79 7.90
C VAL A 29 -27.94 15.00 7.87
N VAL A 30 -28.67 13.92 8.08
CA VAL A 30 -30.15 13.94 8.22
C VAL A 30 -30.55 13.16 9.45
N ARG A 31 -31.56 13.63 10.16
CA ARG A 31 -32.05 12.93 11.35
C ARG A 31 -32.98 11.78 10.97
N SER A 32 -32.81 10.64 11.60
CA SER A 32 -33.49 9.40 11.25
C SER A 32 -35.04 9.45 11.34
N ARG A 33 -35.61 10.38 12.11
CA ARG A 33 -37.05 10.57 12.25
C ARG A 33 -37.60 11.74 11.44
N GLU A 34 -36.75 12.47 10.71
CA GLU A 34 -37.12 13.69 9.99
C GLU A 34 -37.00 13.53 8.46
N ILE A 35 -36.71 12.31 7.99
CA ILE A 35 -36.54 11.99 6.56
C ILE A 35 -37.20 10.64 6.24
N THR A 36 -37.66 10.48 5.01
CA THR A 36 -38.20 9.24 4.45
C THR A 36 -37.18 8.57 3.51
N VAL A 37 -37.44 7.30 3.15
CA VAL A 37 -36.56 6.57 2.20
C VAL A 37 -36.62 7.23 0.81
N GLU A 38 -37.78 7.68 0.38
CA GLU A 38 -38.02 8.34 -0.88
C GLU A 38 -37.21 9.64 -0.99
N GLU A 39 -37.20 10.45 0.07
CA GLU A 39 -36.39 11.67 0.13
C GLU A 39 -34.89 11.35 0.11
N ILE A 40 -34.46 10.24 0.74
CA ILE A 40 -33.06 9.79 0.66
C ILE A 40 -32.71 9.35 -0.77
N GLU A 41 -33.63 8.68 -1.48
CA GLU A 41 -33.41 8.29 -2.88
C GLU A 41 -33.26 9.52 -3.79
N GLU A 42 -34.03 10.59 -3.57
CA GLU A 42 -33.92 11.85 -4.31
C GLU A 42 -32.56 12.56 -4.10
N LEU A 43 -31.93 12.38 -2.94
CA LEU A 43 -30.60 12.93 -2.63
C LEU A 43 -29.46 12.22 -3.40
N HIS A 44 -29.70 11.04 -3.96
CA HIS A 44 -28.72 10.23 -4.69
C HIS A 44 -27.39 10.07 -3.96
N PRO A 45 -27.34 9.58 -2.70
CA PRO A 45 -26.10 9.44 -1.97
C PRO A 45 -25.18 8.41 -2.63
N SER A 46 -23.88 8.68 -2.60
CA SER A 46 -22.85 7.75 -3.06
C SER A 46 -22.51 6.69 -2.00
N ARG A 47 -22.76 7.01 -0.74
CA ARG A 47 -22.55 6.15 0.44
C ARG A 47 -23.53 6.50 1.54
N LEU A 48 -23.86 5.51 2.38
CA LEU A 48 -24.74 5.66 3.53
C LEU A 48 -24.01 5.29 4.83
N VAL A 49 -24.08 6.14 5.83
CA VAL A 49 -23.59 5.86 7.18
C VAL A 49 -24.75 5.94 8.15
N ILE A 50 -24.95 4.88 8.93
CA ILE A 50 -25.95 4.82 10.01
C ILE A 50 -25.21 5.05 11.32
N SER A 51 -25.53 6.14 12.00
CA SER A 51 -24.83 6.57 13.21
C SER A 51 -25.12 5.70 14.43
N PRO A 52 -24.30 5.83 15.49
CA PRO A 52 -24.72 5.44 16.84
C PRO A 52 -26.05 6.08 17.24
N GLY A 53 -26.64 5.59 18.30
CA GLY A 53 -27.87 6.16 18.88
C GLY A 53 -28.31 5.45 20.16
N PRO A 54 -29.23 6.04 20.91
CA PRO A 54 -29.85 5.41 22.08
C PRO A 54 -30.92 4.37 21.69
N GLY A 55 -31.23 3.47 22.61
CA GLY A 55 -32.32 2.51 22.49
C GLY A 55 -31.96 1.27 21.66
N VAL A 56 -32.92 0.82 20.87
CA VAL A 56 -32.82 -0.38 20.02
C VAL A 56 -33.01 0.00 18.54
N PRO A 57 -32.58 -0.85 17.58
CA PRO A 57 -32.70 -0.52 16.17
C PRO A 57 -34.11 -0.20 15.68
N SER A 58 -35.13 -0.90 16.18
CA SER A 58 -36.53 -0.60 15.84
C SER A 58 -36.98 0.82 16.21
N ASP A 59 -36.26 1.50 17.11
CA ASP A 59 -36.50 2.91 17.48
C ASP A 59 -35.68 3.90 16.61
N ALA A 60 -34.83 3.41 15.71
CA ALA A 60 -33.91 4.22 14.91
C ALA A 60 -34.56 4.86 13.66
N GLY A 61 -35.86 5.11 13.67
CA GLY A 61 -36.56 5.83 12.61
C GLY A 61 -36.46 5.17 11.24
N VAL A 62 -35.90 5.87 10.26
CA VAL A 62 -35.76 5.39 8.86
C VAL A 62 -34.62 4.39 8.69
N SER A 63 -33.74 4.22 9.67
CA SER A 63 -32.41 3.55 9.51
C SER A 63 -32.51 2.16 8.91
N GLU A 64 -33.35 1.25 9.43
CA GLU A 64 -33.51 -0.10 8.90
C GLU A 64 -34.09 -0.12 7.49
N LYS A 65 -35.10 0.72 7.23
CA LYS A 65 -35.72 0.84 5.91
C LYS A 65 -34.74 1.36 4.88
N ALA A 66 -33.90 2.35 5.25
CA ALA A 66 -32.85 2.88 4.41
C ALA A 66 -31.77 1.82 4.13
N ILE A 67 -31.35 1.03 5.14
CA ILE A 67 -30.41 -0.08 4.93
C ILE A 67 -30.96 -1.04 3.86
N LEU A 68 -32.20 -1.49 3.97
CA LEU A 68 -32.81 -2.42 3.02
C LEU A 68 -32.99 -1.79 1.63
N ALA A 69 -33.41 -0.54 1.55
CA ALA A 69 -33.64 0.17 0.30
C ALA A 69 -32.35 0.38 -0.49
N PHE A 70 -31.23 0.61 0.19
CA PHE A 70 -29.93 0.87 -0.43
C PHE A 70 -29.00 -0.35 -0.46
N ALA A 71 -29.42 -1.49 0.11
CA ALA A 71 -28.67 -2.74 0.07
C ALA A 71 -28.34 -3.15 -1.37
N GLY A 72 -27.05 -3.39 -1.65
CA GLY A 72 -26.56 -3.73 -2.98
C GLY A 72 -26.50 -2.57 -3.98
N LYS A 73 -27.00 -1.38 -3.65
CA LYS A 73 -26.97 -0.19 -4.51
C LYS A 73 -25.72 0.68 -4.23
N ILE A 74 -25.45 0.95 -2.97
CA ILE A 74 -24.33 1.79 -2.49
C ILE A 74 -23.67 1.19 -1.25
N PRO A 75 -22.42 1.58 -0.90
CA PRO A 75 -21.80 1.19 0.35
C PRO A 75 -22.53 1.69 1.57
N ILE A 76 -22.72 0.81 2.58
CA ILE A 76 -23.36 1.12 3.85
C ILE A 76 -22.42 0.77 5.01
N LEU A 77 -22.22 1.74 5.92
CA LEU A 77 -21.52 1.57 7.18
C LEU A 77 -22.47 1.78 8.36
N GLY A 78 -22.60 0.80 9.24
CA GLY A 78 -23.30 0.95 10.51
C GLY A 78 -22.33 1.06 11.69
N VAL A 79 -22.53 2.04 12.58
CA VAL A 79 -21.73 2.23 13.79
C VAL A 79 -22.62 2.07 15.02
N CYS A 80 -22.25 1.19 15.94
CA CYS A 80 -22.92 0.87 17.19
C CYS A 80 -24.40 0.53 16.97
N LEU A 81 -25.36 1.42 17.23
CA LEU A 81 -26.76 1.20 16.90
C LEU A 81 -26.97 0.91 15.41
N GLY A 82 -26.22 1.60 14.53
CA GLY A 82 -26.27 1.33 13.09
C GLY A 82 -25.79 -0.06 12.70
N HIS A 83 -24.80 -0.63 13.41
CA HIS A 83 -24.40 -2.02 13.26
C HIS A 83 -25.50 -3.00 13.67
N GLN A 84 -26.16 -2.74 14.79
CA GLN A 84 -27.31 -3.53 15.25
C GLN A 84 -28.48 -3.42 14.27
N ALA A 85 -28.75 -2.21 13.74
CA ALA A 85 -29.78 -1.98 12.72
C ALA A 85 -29.52 -2.76 11.42
N ILE A 86 -28.25 -2.91 11.00
CA ILE A 86 -27.89 -3.82 9.90
C ILE A 86 -28.26 -5.26 10.25
N GLY A 87 -27.90 -5.74 11.44
CA GLY A 87 -28.23 -7.09 11.87
C GLY A 87 -29.74 -7.33 11.90
N GLU A 88 -30.50 -6.46 12.54
CA GLU A 88 -31.96 -6.59 12.70
C GLU A 88 -32.72 -6.46 11.38
N ALA A 89 -32.32 -5.53 10.49
CA ALA A 89 -32.91 -5.37 9.16
C ALA A 89 -32.81 -6.65 8.30
N PHE A 90 -31.79 -7.47 8.52
CA PHE A 90 -31.63 -8.76 7.84
C PHE A 90 -32.10 -9.97 8.67
N GLY A 91 -32.73 -9.74 9.85
CA GLY A 91 -33.39 -10.77 10.63
C GLY A 91 -32.60 -11.32 11.82
N ALA A 92 -31.44 -10.77 12.15
CA ALA A 92 -30.75 -11.10 13.40
C ALA A 92 -31.47 -10.51 14.60
N LYS A 93 -31.35 -11.15 15.77
CA LYS A 93 -31.89 -10.62 17.05
C LYS A 93 -30.81 -9.82 17.76
N ILE A 94 -31.26 -8.79 18.47
CA ILE A 94 -30.41 -7.99 19.35
C ILE A 94 -30.66 -8.43 20.80
N ILE A 95 -29.56 -8.77 21.48
CA ILE A 95 -29.60 -9.29 22.86
C ILE A 95 -28.69 -8.45 23.77
N GLN A 96 -28.79 -8.69 25.07
CA GLN A 96 -27.90 -8.06 26.03
C GLN A 96 -26.47 -8.56 25.86
N ALA A 97 -25.51 -7.62 25.83
CA ALA A 97 -24.08 -7.94 25.80
C ALA A 97 -23.65 -8.69 27.07
N LYS A 98 -22.64 -9.55 26.95
CA LYS A 98 -22.05 -10.25 28.11
C LYS A 98 -21.53 -9.27 29.16
N ARG A 99 -21.08 -8.10 28.71
CA ARG A 99 -20.61 -7.01 29.57
C ARG A 99 -21.12 -5.66 29.06
N ILE A 100 -21.72 -4.87 29.97
CA ILE A 100 -22.10 -3.48 29.67
C ILE A 100 -20.82 -2.65 29.64
N CYS A 101 -20.58 -1.95 28.53
CA CYS A 101 -19.41 -1.12 28.31
C CYS A 101 -19.81 0.35 28.17
N HIS A 102 -19.06 1.24 28.83
CA HIS A 102 -19.22 2.69 28.72
C HIS A 102 -17.85 3.37 28.76
N GLY A 103 -17.30 3.72 27.60
CA GLY A 103 -15.97 4.29 27.47
C GLY A 103 -14.83 3.29 27.68
N VAL A 104 -15.08 2.00 27.49
CA VAL A 104 -14.05 0.95 27.67
C VAL A 104 -13.23 0.82 26.39
N VAL A 105 -11.92 1.01 26.50
CA VAL A 105 -10.97 0.76 25.42
C VAL A 105 -10.43 -0.65 25.52
N GLU A 106 -10.59 -1.44 24.47
CA GLU A 106 -10.27 -2.86 24.47
C GLU A 106 -9.63 -3.29 23.15
N GLU A 107 -8.67 -4.22 23.22
CA GLU A 107 -8.12 -4.86 22.02
C GLU A 107 -9.12 -5.88 21.47
N MET A 108 -9.39 -5.81 20.18
CA MET A 108 -10.32 -6.69 19.47
C MET A 108 -9.59 -7.54 18.45
N ASP A 109 -10.07 -8.78 18.29
CA ASP A 109 -9.67 -9.64 17.19
C ASP A 109 -10.45 -9.26 15.93
N LEU A 110 -9.72 -9.04 14.83
CA LEU A 110 -10.23 -8.57 13.55
C LEU A 110 -9.91 -9.60 12.45
N ASP A 111 -10.73 -9.71 11.41
CA ASP A 111 -10.44 -10.59 10.28
C ASP A 111 -9.37 -10.03 9.34
N GLY A 112 -9.10 -8.73 9.42
CA GLY A 112 -8.12 -8.01 8.60
C GLY A 112 -8.53 -7.83 7.16
N ARG A 113 -9.82 -7.90 6.83
CA ARG A 113 -10.43 -7.73 5.51
C ARG A 113 -11.44 -6.58 5.53
N GLY A 114 -11.94 -6.15 4.37
CA GLY A 114 -12.95 -5.10 4.27
C GLY A 114 -12.54 -3.82 5.02
N LEU A 115 -13.32 -3.39 6.00
CA LEU A 115 -12.99 -2.22 6.83
C LEU A 115 -11.67 -2.37 7.61
N PHE A 116 -11.23 -3.60 7.89
CA PHE A 116 -10.02 -3.88 8.65
C PHE A 116 -8.77 -4.15 7.78
N ARG A 117 -8.89 -4.03 6.43
CA ARG A 117 -7.82 -4.38 5.49
C ARG A 117 -6.51 -3.62 5.68
N ILE A 118 -6.57 -2.38 6.16
CA ILE A 118 -5.39 -1.55 6.42
C ILE A 118 -4.92 -1.58 7.88
N ILE A 119 -5.75 -2.14 8.78
CA ILE A 119 -5.47 -2.20 10.23
C ILE A 119 -4.73 -3.49 10.62
N GLY A 120 -5.20 -4.62 10.11
CA GLY A 120 -4.65 -5.92 10.45
C GLY A 120 -5.58 -6.75 11.31
N LYS A 121 -5.01 -7.66 12.11
CA LYS A 121 -5.78 -8.65 12.86
C LYS A 121 -6.10 -8.24 14.29
N LYS A 122 -5.56 -7.14 14.79
CA LYS A 122 -5.83 -6.63 16.14
C LYS A 122 -5.71 -5.11 16.18
N SER A 123 -6.59 -4.47 16.94
CA SER A 123 -6.50 -3.05 17.29
C SER A 123 -7.36 -2.74 18.49
N LYS A 124 -7.11 -1.57 19.13
CA LYS A 124 -7.89 -1.09 20.27
C LYS A 124 -8.95 -0.12 19.81
N PHE A 125 -10.20 -0.38 20.26
CA PHE A 125 -11.34 0.47 20.00
C PHE A 125 -12.18 0.72 21.26
N THR A 126 -12.93 1.81 21.25
CA THR A 126 -13.78 2.22 22.37
C THR A 126 -15.18 1.61 22.24
N ARG A 127 -15.68 1.05 23.34
CA ARG A 127 -17.02 0.46 23.44
C ARG A 127 -17.94 1.34 24.30
N TYR A 128 -19.18 1.58 23.80
CA TYR A 128 -20.27 2.28 24.50
C TYR A 128 -21.59 1.57 24.24
N HIS A 129 -21.74 0.30 24.65
CA HIS A 129 -22.94 -0.46 24.37
C HIS A 129 -23.31 -1.44 25.49
N SER A 130 -24.60 -1.74 25.57
CA SER A 130 -25.17 -2.78 26.44
C SER A 130 -25.84 -3.91 25.64
N LEU A 131 -26.01 -3.71 24.32
CA LEU A 131 -26.66 -4.65 23.42
C LEU A 131 -25.68 -5.08 22.33
N VAL A 132 -25.91 -6.29 21.79
CA VAL A 132 -25.11 -6.90 20.69
C VAL A 132 -26.01 -7.75 19.81
N ILE A 133 -25.54 -8.08 18.63
CA ILE A 133 -26.17 -9.05 17.72
C ILE A 133 -26.00 -10.47 18.31
N ASP A 134 -27.11 -11.22 18.38
CA ASP A 134 -27.11 -12.64 18.73
C ASP A 134 -26.52 -13.48 17.58
N GLU A 135 -25.35 -14.06 17.83
CA GLU A 135 -24.63 -14.87 16.84
C GLU A 135 -25.48 -16.04 16.31
N SER A 136 -26.32 -16.65 17.16
CA SER A 136 -27.14 -17.81 16.78
C SER A 136 -28.23 -17.46 15.75
N THR A 137 -28.53 -16.18 15.60
CA THR A 137 -29.55 -15.67 14.67
C THR A 137 -28.97 -14.89 13.50
N LEU A 138 -27.63 -14.70 13.45
CA LEU A 138 -26.98 -13.98 12.35
C LEU A 138 -27.20 -14.72 11.04
N PRO A 139 -27.79 -14.08 10.00
CA PRO A 139 -28.05 -14.72 8.72
C PRO A 139 -26.78 -15.23 8.03
N ALA A 140 -26.91 -16.32 7.29
CA ALA A 140 -25.78 -17.02 6.64
C ALA A 140 -25.06 -16.15 5.58
N GLU A 141 -25.70 -15.11 5.07
CA GLU A 141 -25.12 -14.13 4.16
C GLU A 141 -24.17 -13.14 4.84
N PHE A 142 -24.11 -13.11 6.17
CA PHE A 142 -23.12 -12.33 6.91
C PHE A 142 -21.95 -13.19 7.39
N GLU A 143 -20.80 -12.55 7.53
CA GLU A 143 -19.62 -13.07 8.22
C GLU A 143 -19.26 -12.14 9.39
N ILE A 144 -18.77 -12.76 10.47
CA ILE A 144 -18.30 -12.00 11.65
C ILE A 144 -16.89 -11.55 11.35
N THR A 145 -16.65 -10.26 11.47
CA THR A 145 -15.38 -9.62 11.08
C THR A 145 -14.56 -9.14 12.27
N ALA A 146 -15.20 -8.95 13.44
CA ALA A 146 -14.52 -8.56 14.67
C ALA A 146 -15.17 -9.18 15.89
N ARG A 147 -14.35 -9.47 16.93
CA ARG A 147 -14.79 -9.96 18.25
C ARG A 147 -14.06 -9.24 19.37
N SER A 148 -14.77 -9.05 20.46
CA SER A 148 -14.21 -8.61 21.75
C SER A 148 -13.57 -9.76 22.51
N SER A 149 -12.82 -9.46 23.58
CA SER A 149 -12.21 -10.46 24.45
C SER A 149 -13.22 -11.38 25.16
N ASP A 150 -14.44 -10.89 25.41
CA ASP A 150 -15.55 -11.66 25.98
C ASP A 150 -16.33 -12.45 24.91
N GLY A 151 -15.96 -12.33 23.63
CA GLY A 151 -16.48 -13.09 22.50
C GLY A 151 -17.77 -12.53 21.90
N ASP A 152 -18.21 -11.32 22.28
CA ASP A 152 -19.32 -10.64 21.62
C ASP A 152 -18.93 -10.22 20.19
N ILE A 153 -19.92 -10.20 19.29
CA ILE A 153 -19.74 -9.73 17.91
C ILE A 153 -19.48 -8.23 17.93
N MET A 154 -18.32 -7.84 17.38
CA MET A 154 -17.89 -6.44 17.27
C MET A 154 -17.85 -5.94 15.82
N GLY A 155 -18.07 -6.81 14.86
CA GLY A 155 -18.15 -6.45 13.45
C GLY A 155 -18.84 -7.53 12.63
N ILE A 156 -19.61 -7.11 11.63
CA ILE A 156 -20.23 -7.98 10.62
C ILE A 156 -20.02 -7.40 9.22
N ARG A 157 -19.97 -8.27 8.23
CA ARG A 157 -19.93 -7.90 6.81
C ARG A 157 -20.85 -8.80 6.00
N HIS A 158 -21.63 -8.20 5.10
CA HIS A 158 -22.40 -8.96 4.13
C HIS A 158 -21.47 -9.56 3.06
N LYS A 159 -21.64 -10.84 2.72
CA LYS A 159 -20.72 -11.58 1.83
C LYS A 159 -20.67 -11.06 0.39
N THR A 160 -21.75 -10.48 -0.11
CA THR A 160 -21.88 -10.04 -1.51
C THR A 160 -22.19 -8.55 -1.68
N MET A 161 -22.85 -7.90 -0.72
CA MET A 161 -23.19 -6.48 -0.75
C MET A 161 -22.16 -5.66 0.03
N LEU A 162 -22.01 -4.38 -0.32
CA LEU A 162 -21.12 -3.42 0.34
C LEU A 162 -21.73 -2.92 1.67
N ILE A 163 -21.98 -3.84 2.59
CA ILE A 163 -22.58 -3.54 3.88
C ILE A 163 -21.66 -4.09 4.96
N GLU A 164 -21.13 -3.21 5.79
CA GLU A 164 -20.38 -3.58 7.00
C GLU A 164 -20.84 -2.76 8.19
N GLY A 165 -20.81 -3.37 9.37
CA GLY A 165 -21.11 -2.70 10.62
C GLY A 165 -20.09 -3.02 11.70
N VAL A 166 -19.81 -2.03 12.56
CA VAL A 166 -18.94 -2.15 13.73
C VAL A 166 -19.70 -1.76 15.00
N GLN A 167 -19.62 -2.59 16.05
CA GLN A 167 -20.31 -2.36 17.32
C GLN A 167 -19.60 -1.31 18.19
N PHE A 168 -18.31 -1.14 18.00
CA PHE A 168 -17.48 -0.14 18.67
C PHE A 168 -17.57 1.23 17.99
N HIS A 169 -16.97 2.25 18.61
CA HIS A 169 -16.96 3.63 18.15
C HIS A 169 -15.61 4.01 17.52
N PRO A 170 -15.45 3.88 16.19
CA PRO A 170 -14.21 4.29 15.52
C PRO A 170 -13.95 5.80 15.60
N GLU A 171 -14.99 6.62 15.73
CA GLU A 171 -14.93 8.07 15.83
C GLU A 171 -14.45 8.57 17.20
N SER A 172 -14.34 7.68 18.19
CA SER A 172 -13.82 8.03 19.52
C SER A 172 -12.32 8.29 19.46
N ILE A 173 -11.87 9.35 20.10
CA ILE A 173 -10.46 9.73 20.19
C ILE A 173 -9.56 8.63 20.77
N ALA A 174 -10.12 7.76 21.59
CA ALA A 174 -9.39 6.63 22.18
C ALA A 174 -9.37 5.37 21.30
N SER A 175 -10.02 5.38 20.16
CA SER A 175 -9.96 4.31 19.16
C SER A 175 -8.72 4.45 18.31
N GLN A 176 -7.75 3.55 18.49
CA GLN A 176 -6.39 3.66 17.93
C GLN A 176 -6.36 3.72 16.38
N ALA A 177 -7.23 2.95 15.73
CA ALA A 177 -7.30 2.86 14.27
C ALA A 177 -8.65 3.37 13.72
N GLY A 178 -9.27 4.34 14.38
CA GLY A 178 -10.57 4.85 13.99
C GLY A 178 -10.59 5.48 12.60
N ASP A 179 -9.61 6.31 12.29
CA ASP A 179 -9.45 6.93 10.97
C ASP A 179 -9.27 5.90 9.85
N ASP A 180 -8.62 4.77 10.15
CA ASP A 180 -8.38 3.73 9.16
C ASP A 180 -9.69 2.99 8.78
N ILE A 181 -10.64 2.86 9.71
CA ILE A 181 -12.00 2.36 9.40
C ILE A 181 -12.68 3.28 8.38
N PHE A 182 -12.67 4.59 8.62
CA PHE A 182 -13.29 5.55 7.70
C PHE A 182 -12.57 5.62 6.36
N ARG A 183 -11.23 5.56 6.32
CA ARG A 183 -10.47 5.46 5.06
C ARG A 183 -10.83 4.20 4.28
N ALA A 184 -10.92 3.07 4.98
CA ALA A 184 -11.32 1.82 4.37
C ALA A 184 -12.74 1.93 3.78
N PHE A 185 -13.69 2.54 4.48
CA PHE A 185 -15.05 2.76 3.99
C PHE A 185 -15.09 3.73 2.79
N LEU A 186 -14.37 4.84 2.83
CA LEU A 186 -14.34 5.82 1.75
C LEU A 186 -13.80 5.26 0.42
N THR A 187 -12.92 4.27 0.51
CA THR A 187 -12.35 3.58 -0.67
C THR A 187 -13.02 2.24 -0.98
N TYR A 188 -14.09 1.91 -0.27
CA TYR A 188 -14.79 0.64 -0.39
C TYR A 188 -15.68 0.63 -1.62
N ARG A 189 -15.35 -0.21 -2.60
CA ARG A 189 -16.14 -0.46 -3.81
C ARG A 189 -16.19 -1.96 -4.06
N ARG A 190 -17.37 -2.49 -4.37
CA ARG A 190 -17.55 -3.80 -4.98
C ARG A 190 -18.25 -3.58 -6.31
N GLU A 191 -17.47 -3.45 -7.36
CA GLU A 191 -17.95 -3.80 -8.68
C GLU A 191 -17.77 -5.32 -8.80
N ASN A 192 -18.75 -6.03 -9.32
CA ASN A 192 -18.62 -7.46 -9.58
C ASN A 192 -17.43 -7.68 -10.50
N LEU A 193 -16.40 -8.38 -10.03
CA LEU A 193 -15.23 -8.67 -10.83
C LEU A 193 -15.64 -9.59 -11.98
N PRO A 194 -15.50 -9.19 -13.26
CA PRO A 194 -15.87 -10.02 -14.41
C PRO A 194 -14.77 -11.05 -14.67
N VAL A 195 -14.64 -12.04 -13.76
CA VAL A 195 -13.55 -13.02 -13.73
C VAL A 195 -13.35 -13.73 -15.05
N SER A 196 -14.46 -14.17 -15.68
CA SER A 196 -14.39 -14.88 -16.97
C SER A 196 -13.86 -13.99 -18.09
N GLU A 197 -14.25 -12.72 -18.11
CA GLU A 197 -13.77 -11.75 -19.11
C GLU A 197 -12.28 -11.48 -18.92
N ILE A 198 -11.85 -11.22 -17.69
CA ILE A 198 -10.44 -11.01 -17.33
C ILE A 198 -9.60 -12.21 -17.76
N LEU A 199 -9.98 -13.42 -17.37
CA LEU A 199 -9.25 -14.63 -17.72
C LEU A 199 -9.23 -14.87 -19.24
N ASN A 200 -10.35 -14.75 -19.92
CA ASN A 200 -10.42 -14.93 -21.38
C ASN A 200 -9.53 -13.91 -22.11
N THR A 201 -9.49 -12.67 -21.66
CA THR A 201 -8.60 -11.64 -22.21
C THR A 201 -7.13 -12.04 -22.08
N ILE A 202 -6.70 -12.46 -20.88
CA ILE A 202 -5.30 -12.84 -20.63
C ILE A 202 -4.92 -14.12 -21.39
N VAL A 203 -5.79 -15.13 -21.41
CA VAL A 203 -5.56 -16.39 -22.12
C VAL A 203 -5.48 -16.18 -23.63
N ALA A 204 -6.25 -15.23 -24.18
CA ALA A 204 -6.13 -14.79 -25.55
C ALA A 204 -4.88 -13.94 -25.84
N LYS A 205 -3.94 -13.82 -24.87
CA LYS A 205 -2.72 -12.99 -24.92
C LYS A 205 -2.98 -11.51 -25.19
N LYS A 206 -4.17 -11.03 -24.81
CA LYS A 206 -4.52 -9.60 -24.87
C LYS A 206 -4.23 -8.95 -23.52
N ASP A 207 -3.91 -7.66 -23.58
CA ASP A 207 -3.68 -6.87 -22.38
C ASP A 207 -5.00 -6.47 -21.73
N LEU A 208 -5.04 -6.52 -20.40
CA LEU A 208 -6.14 -5.92 -19.64
C LEU A 208 -6.11 -4.40 -19.79
N SER A 209 -7.29 -3.79 -19.83
CA SER A 209 -7.39 -2.35 -19.64
C SER A 209 -6.86 -1.96 -18.25
N GLU A 210 -6.46 -0.70 -18.08
CA GLU A 210 -6.04 -0.17 -16.80
C GLU A 210 -7.13 -0.30 -15.75
N ASP A 211 -8.40 -0.07 -16.12
CA ASP A 211 -9.57 -0.19 -15.23
C ASP A 211 -9.83 -1.65 -14.80
N SER A 212 -9.78 -2.60 -15.75
CA SER A 212 -9.97 -4.03 -15.43
C SER A 212 -8.86 -4.55 -14.50
N ALA A 213 -7.62 -4.12 -14.74
CA ALA A 213 -6.49 -4.45 -13.88
C ALA A 213 -6.64 -3.82 -12.49
N CYS A 214 -7.04 -2.54 -12.43
CA CYS A 214 -7.32 -1.84 -11.17
C CYS A 214 -8.40 -2.56 -10.38
N LEU A 215 -9.53 -2.89 -11.01
CA LEU A 215 -10.65 -3.59 -10.38
C LEU A 215 -10.23 -4.96 -9.81
N PHE A 216 -9.46 -5.75 -10.57
CA PHE A 216 -8.91 -7.02 -10.07
C PHE A 216 -8.07 -6.81 -8.81
N MET A 217 -7.16 -5.84 -8.83
CA MET A 217 -6.26 -5.59 -7.71
C MET A 217 -6.98 -4.97 -6.51
N GLU A 218 -8.01 -4.15 -6.72
CA GLU A 218 -8.88 -3.65 -5.64
C GLU A 218 -9.58 -4.80 -4.91
N ASN A 219 -10.15 -5.78 -5.65
CA ASN A 219 -10.76 -6.96 -5.04
C ASN A 219 -9.75 -7.83 -4.29
N LEU A 220 -8.54 -7.95 -4.81
CA LEU A 220 -7.44 -8.64 -4.11
C LEU A 220 -7.05 -7.89 -2.83
N ALA A 221 -6.90 -6.57 -2.90
CA ALA A 221 -6.50 -5.71 -1.77
C ALA A 221 -7.57 -5.67 -0.66
N ASP A 222 -8.84 -5.83 -1.00
CA ASP A 222 -9.93 -5.96 -0.03
C ASP A 222 -9.99 -7.35 0.64
N GLY A 223 -9.19 -8.31 0.17
CA GLY A 223 -9.14 -9.67 0.71
C GLY A 223 -10.42 -10.47 0.45
N THR A 224 -11.24 -10.04 -0.50
CA THR A 224 -12.51 -10.70 -0.86
C THR A 224 -12.38 -11.65 -2.05
N LEU A 225 -11.23 -11.61 -2.74
CA LEU A 225 -11.00 -12.44 -3.91
C LEU A 225 -10.60 -13.87 -3.51
N ASP A 226 -11.24 -14.85 -4.14
CA ASP A 226 -10.91 -16.26 -3.96
C ASP A 226 -9.45 -16.53 -4.39
N GLU A 227 -8.72 -17.31 -3.58
CA GLU A 227 -7.31 -17.62 -3.85
C GLU A 227 -7.12 -18.39 -5.17
N ARG A 228 -8.10 -19.20 -5.59
CA ARG A 228 -8.07 -19.94 -6.88
C ARG A 228 -8.16 -18.96 -8.06
N ILE A 229 -9.00 -17.94 -7.95
CA ILE A 229 -9.12 -16.89 -8.97
C ILE A 229 -7.83 -16.07 -9.01
N THR A 230 -7.31 -15.70 -7.86
CA THR A 230 -6.04 -14.98 -7.74
C THR A 230 -4.91 -15.78 -8.37
N ALA A 231 -4.80 -17.08 -8.07
CA ALA A 231 -3.78 -17.97 -8.65
C ALA A 231 -3.91 -18.08 -10.17
N ALA A 232 -5.13 -18.26 -10.68
CA ALA A 232 -5.37 -18.36 -12.11
C ALA A 232 -4.95 -17.10 -12.87
N VAL A 233 -5.33 -15.91 -12.37
CA VAL A 233 -4.99 -14.64 -13.00
C VAL A 233 -3.48 -14.37 -12.93
N LEU A 234 -2.85 -14.56 -11.76
CA LEU A 234 -1.40 -14.33 -11.61
C LEU A 234 -0.57 -15.29 -12.47
N ALA A 235 -0.97 -16.58 -12.56
CA ALA A 235 -0.29 -17.55 -13.40
C ALA A 235 -0.48 -17.24 -14.90
N ALA A 236 -1.69 -16.89 -15.33
CA ALA A 236 -1.94 -16.51 -16.71
C ALA A 236 -1.16 -15.25 -17.13
N LEU A 237 -1.09 -14.23 -16.26
CA LEU A 237 -0.26 -13.05 -16.47
C LEU A 237 1.24 -13.39 -16.53
N ALA A 238 1.71 -14.33 -15.71
CA ALA A 238 3.12 -14.77 -15.77
C ALA A 238 3.47 -15.42 -17.11
N VAL A 239 2.54 -16.15 -17.73
CA VAL A 239 2.71 -16.75 -19.06
C VAL A 239 2.59 -15.73 -20.18
N LYS A 240 1.65 -14.78 -20.09
CA LYS A 240 1.44 -13.73 -21.09
C LYS A 240 2.58 -12.69 -21.08
N GLY A 241 3.09 -12.37 -19.92
CA GLY A 241 3.88 -11.17 -19.65
C GLY A 241 3.00 -9.97 -19.27
N ALA A 242 3.49 -9.11 -18.39
CA ALA A 242 2.74 -7.95 -17.93
C ALA A 242 2.85 -6.77 -18.90
N ALA A 243 1.73 -6.09 -19.15
CA ALA A 243 1.66 -4.89 -19.95
C ALA A 243 1.68 -3.62 -19.08
N VAL A 244 1.97 -2.46 -19.68
CA VAL A 244 1.97 -1.16 -18.99
C VAL A 244 0.61 -0.86 -18.34
N SER A 245 -0.51 -1.11 -19.05
CA SER A 245 -1.86 -0.89 -18.52
C SER A 245 -2.13 -1.73 -17.26
N GLU A 246 -1.70 -2.99 -17.26
CA GLU A 246 -1.89 -3.90 -16.14
C GLU A 246 -1.08 -3.47 -14.92
N ILE A 247 0.20 -3.15 -15.12
CA ILE A 247 1.08 -2.67 -14.05
C ILE A 247 0.54 -1.37 -13.44
N VAL A 248 0.11 -0.42 -14.28
CA VAL A 248 -0.44 0.86 -13.83
C VAL A 248 -1.75 0.66 -13.07
N GLY A 249 -2.67 -0.17 -13.58
CA GLY A 249 -3.93 -0.46 -12.91
C GLY A 249 -3.71 -1.11 -11.53
N PHE A 250 -2.81 -2.09 -11.46
CA PHE A 250 -2.44 -2.74 -10.18
C PHE A 250 -1.82 -1.75 -9.20
N ALA A 251 -0.88 -0.92 -9.66
CA ALA A 251 -0.24 0.06 -8.81
C ALA A 251 -1.23 1.10 -8.28
N LYS A 252 -2.12 1.63 -9.13
CA LYS A 252 -3.16 2.58 -8.73
C LYS A 252 -4.05 2.03 -7.62
N ALA A 253 -4.51 0.78 -7.76
CA ALA A 253 -5.33 0.13 -6.75
C ALA A 253 -4.61 0.03 -5.40
N LEU A 254 -3.34 -0.41 -5.40
CA LEU A 254 -2.54 -0.56 -4.18
C LEU A 254 -2.17 0.79 -3.55
N LEU A 255 -1.83 1.79 -4.36
CA LEU A 255 -1.51 3.14 -3.89
C LEU A 255 -2.72 3.85 -3.27
N LYS A 256 -3.95 3.53 -3.72
CA LYS A 256 -5.19 4.09 -3.19
C LYS A 256 -5.45 3.66 -1.74
N VAL A 257 -5.04 2.44 -1.38
CA VAL A 257 -5.24 1.86 -0.04
C VAL A 257 -3.99 1.86 0.83
N LYS A 258 -2.93 2.57 0.41
CA LYS A 258 -1.71 2.72 1.20
C LYS A 258 -1.94 3.52 2.48
N LYS A 259 -1.15 3.24 3.53
CA LYS A 259 -1.07 4.14 4.68
C LYS A 259 -0.43 5.46 4.23
N PRO A 260 -1.02 6.62 4.53
CA PRO A 260 -0.48 7.90 4.09
C PRO A 260 0.84 8.22 4.79
N LEU A 261 1.74 8.89 4.07
CA LEU A 261 2.96 9.47 4.61
C LEU A 261 2.88 10.99 4.47
N PRO A 262 2.87 11.77 5.56
CA PRO A 262 2.70 13.21 5.51
C PRO A 262 4.03 13.93 5.16
N VAL A 263 4.51 13.72 3.94
CA VAL A 263 5.73 14.35 3.40
C VAL A 263 5.42 14.96 2.03
N SER A 264 6.06 16.09 1.72
CA SER A 264 6.00 16.67 0.38
C SER A 264 6.78 15.81 -0.61
N SER A 265 6.14 15.43 -1.72
CA SER A 265 6.80 14.70 -2.81
C SER A 265 7.76 15.58 -3.63
N VAL A 266 7.63 16.91 -3.53
CA VAL A 266 8.42 17.86 -4.33
C VAL A 266 9.91 17.68 -4.09
N GLY A 267 10.66 17.36 -5.14
CA GLY A 267 12.09 17.12 -5.07
C GLY A 267 12.50 15.79 -4.41
N LEU A 268 11.54 14.92 -4.11
CA LEU A 268 11.81 13.63 -3.48
C LEU A 268 12.27 12.61 -4.52
N ALA A 269 13.27 11.80 -4.16
CA ALA A 269 13.81 10.78 -5.04
C ALA A 269 13.76 9.38 -4.41
N GLU A 270 13.78 8.36 -5.27
CA GLU A 270 13.89 6.97 -4.89
C GLU A 270 14.89 6.23 -5.78
N ILE A 271 15.61 5.28 -5.18
CA ILE A 271 16.40 4.28 -5.88
C ILE A 271 16.06 2.89 -5.34
N VAL A 272 15.59 2.00 -6.21
CA VAL A 272 15.10 0.69 -5.81
C VAL A 272 15.14 -0.29 -6.97
N GLY A 273 15.43 -1.57 -6.70
CA GLY A 273 15.36 -2.64 -7.69
C GLY A 273 14.17 -3.57 -7.45
N THR A 274 13.78 -4.29 -8.49
CA THR A 274 12.77 -5.35 -8.40
C THR A 274 13.25 -6.52 -7.54
N GLY A 275 14.57 -6.63 -7.36
CA GLY A 275 15.19 -7.81 -6.79
C GLY A 275 14.97 -9.05 -7.66
N GLY A 276 15.34 -10.22 -7.11
CA GLY A 276 15.13 -11.48 -7.81
C GLY A 276 16.10 -11.71 -8.97
N ASP A 277 17.20 -10.96 -9.03
CA ASP A 277 18.32 -11.13 -9.96
C ASP A 277 19.12 -12.42 -9.68
N GLY A 278 19.00 -12.97 -8.47
CA GLY A 278 19.69 -14.19 -8.04
C GLY A 278 21.19 -14.03 -7.80
N ARG A 279 21.72 -12.80 -7.82
CA ARG A 279 23.16 -12.52 -7.69
C ARG A 279 23.67 -12.52 -6.26
N GLY A 280 22.78 -12.31 -5.28
CA GLY A 280 23.17 -12.26 -3.86
C GLY A 280 24.10 -11.08 -3.55
N SER A 281 23.90 -9.96 -4.22
CA SER A 281 24.69 -8.75 -4.07
C SER A 281 24.57 -8.13 -2.68
N PHE A 282 25.58 -7.31 -2.34
CA PHE A 282 25.49 -6.30 -1.30
C PHE A 282 24.26 -5.39 -1.52
N ASN A 283 23.75 -4.78 -0.48
CA ASN A 283 22.59 -3.86 -0.58
C ASN A 283 22.98 -2.51 -1.24
N ILE A 284 23.37 -2.56 -2.53
CA ILE A 284 23.91 -1.42 -3.29
C ILE A 284 22.93 -0.25 -3.28
N SER A 285 21.69 -0.44 -3.76
CA SER A 285 20.68 0.63 -3.82
C SER A 285 20.35 1.23 -2.46
N SER A 286 20.43 0.43 -1.38
CA SER A 286 20.16 0.91 -0.01
C SER A 286 21.26 1.86 0.47
N LEU A 287 22.53 1.51 0.28
CA LEU A 287 23.63 2.39 0.65
C LEU A 287 23.73 3.59 -0.29
N SER A 288 23.44 3.42 -1.59
CA SER A 288 23.38 4.52 -2.57
C SER A 288 22.36 5.58 -2.20
N ALA A 289 21.22 5.18 -1.61
CA ALA A 289 20.20 6.10 -1.10
C ALA A 289 20.75 7.01 0.02
N ILE A 290 21.54 6.45 0.95
CA ILE A 290 22.19 7.22 2.03
C ILE A 290 23.24 8.17 1.43
N VAL A 291 24.08 7.68 0.51
CA VAL A 291 25.13 8.50 -0.14
C VAL A 291 24.52 9.63 -0.97
N ALA A 292 23.42 9.39 -1.69
CA ALA A 292 22.73 10.45 -2.41
C ALA A 292 22.12 11.50 -1.44
N ALA A 293 21.64 11.05 -0.28
CA ALA A 293 21.14 11.96 0.74
C ALA A 293 22.25 12.83 1.34
N SER A 294 23.46 12.30 1.56
CA SER A 294 24.62 13.09 2.02
C SER A 294 25.04 14.18 1.00
N CYS A 295 24.76 13.94 -0.30
CA CYS A 295 24.95 14.91 -1.37
C CYS A 295 23.77 15.92 -1.49
N GLY A 296 22.84 15.96 -0.51
CA GLY A 296 21.74 16.93 -0.44
C GLY A 296 20.52 16.57 -1.29
N GLN A 297 20.38 15.32 -1.73
CA GLN A 297 19.15 14.79 -2.34
C GLN A 297 18.20 14.27 -1.26
N ARG A 298 16.93 14.72 -1.27
CA ARG A 298 15.91 14.12 -0.39
C ARG A 298 15.50 12.75 -0.93
N VAL A 299 15.66 11.71 -0.13
CA VAL A 299 15.40 10.31 -0.53
C VAL A 299 14.39 9.63 0.39
N ALA A 300 13.34 9.07 -0.18
CA ALA A 300 12.39 8.20 0.47
C ALA A 300 12.56 6.76 -0.05
N LYS A 301 13.35 5.97 0.64
CA LYS A 301 13.71 4.61 0.21
C LYS A 301 12.62 3.62 0.61
N HIS A 302 11.84 3.14 -0.35
CA HIS A 302 10.89 2.05 -0.14
C HIS A 302 11.59 0.69 -0.19
N GLY A 303 11.21 -0.25 0.66
CA GLY A 303 11.82 -1.57 0.68
C GLY A 303 11.14 -2.56 1.61
N ASN A 304 11.61 -3.81 1.57
CA ASN A 304 11.08 -4.91 2.35
C ASN A 304 12.21 -5.81 2.90
N ARG A 305 11.84 -6.78 3.73
CA ARG A 305 12.73 -7.88 4.12
C ARG A 305 13.01 -8.80 2.93
N ALA A 306 14.11 -9.52 3.01
CA ALA A 306 14.44 -10.53 2.01
C ALA A 306 13.35 -11.61 1.90
N VAL A 307 13.03 -12.00 0.65
CA VAL A 307 12.15 -13.15 0.37
C VAL A 307 12.95 -14.34 -0.14
N SER A 308 13.92 -14.10 -1.02
CA SER A 308 14.76 -15.13 -1.65
C SER A 308 16.27 -14.89 -1.50
N SER A 309 16.69 -13.68 -1.14
CA SER A 309 18.09 -13.31 -0.89
C SER A 309 18.45 -13.45 0.61
N LYS A 310 19.74 -13.32 0.94
CA LYS A 310 20.23 -13.36 2.34
C LYS A 310 19.96 -12.08 3.12
N SER A 311 19.74 -10.95 2.45
CA SER A 311 19.51 -9.64 3.04
C SER A 311 18.64 -8.78 2.11
N GLY A 312 17.49 -8.32 2.62
CA GLY A 312 16.69 -7.28 1.98
C GLY A 312 17.07 -5.88 2.51
N ALA A 313 16.47 -4.83 1.96
CA ALA A 313 16.72 -3.47 2.41
C ALA A 313 16.39 -3.27 3.90
N ALA A 314 15.27 -3.85 4.37
CA ALA A 314 14.88 -3.76 5.77
C ALA A 314 15.88 -4.45 6.70
N ASP A 315 16.37 -5.65 6.34
CA ASP A 315 17.35 -6.37 7.13
C ASP A 315 18.66 -5.57 7.24
N PHE A 316 19.07 -4.93 6.15
CA PHE A 316 20.24 -4.06 6.10
C PHE A 316 20.08 -2.84 7.00
N PHE A 317 18.99 -2.08 6.89
CA PHE A 317 18.77 -0.87 7.68
C PHE A 317 18.57 -1.16 9.16
N GLU A 318 17.91 -2.25 9.53
CA GLU A 318 17.74 -2.68 10.92
C GLU A 318 19.09 -2.97 11.57
N ASN A 319 20.01 -3.64 10.84
CA ASN A 319 21.37 -3.91 11.33
C ASN A 319 22.27 -2.66 11.35
N LEU A 320 21.92 -1.59 10.62
CA LEU A 320 22.53 -0.26 10.80
C LEU A 320 21.96 0.53 11.98
N GLY A 321 20.99 -0.03 12.72
CA GLY A 321 20.37 0.62 13.87
C GLY A 321 19.22 1.56 13.51
N ILE A 322 18.72 1.54 12.26
CA ILE A 322 17.57 2.33 11.83
C ILE A 322 16.27 1.64 12.25
N ASN A 323 15.37 2.38 12.89
CA ASN A 323 14.04 1.87 13.22
C ASN A 323 13.18 1.75 11.95
N ILE A 324 13.15 0.55 11.37
CA ILE A 324 12.41 0.25 10.14
C ILE A 324 10.87 0.24 10.32
N MET A 325 10.39 0.15 11.55
CA MET A 325 8.96 0.15 11.91
C MET A 325 8.50 1.52 12.44
N ALA A 326 9.23 2.58 12.12
CA ALA A 326 8.86 3.93 12.53
C ALA A 326 7.50 4.33 11.94
N GLU A 327 6.69 5.02 12.76
CA GLU A 327 5.40 5.56 12.32
C GLU A 327 5.60 6.59 11.18
N PRO A 328 4.61 6.73 10.26
CA PRO A 328 4.73 7.61 9.11
C PRO A 328 5.12 9.06 9.44
N GLU A 329 4.57 9.61 10.53
CA GLU A 329 4.85 10.98 10.97
C GLU A 329 6.33 11.16 11.36
N LYS A 330 6.92 10.16 12.03
CA LYS A 330 8.34 10.17 12.38
C LYS A 330 9.22 10.00 11.15
N THR A 331 8.83 9.12 10.24
CA THR A 331 9.54 8.91 8.97
C THR A 331 9.51 10.18 8.12
N ALA A 332 8.38 10.87 8.03
CA ALA A 332 8.28 12.17 7.36
C ALA A 332 9.23 13.21 7.98
N GLN A 333 9.24 13.33 9.32
CA GLN A 333 10.16 14.22 10.03
C GLN A 333 11.65 13.89 9.77
N LEU A 334 12.00 12.61 9.67
CA LEU A 334 13.37 12.18 9.34
C LEU A 334 13.74 12.63 7.92
N ILE A 335 12.89 12.40 6.92
CA ILE A 335 13.12 12.86 5.54
C ILE A 335 13.36 14.37 5.51
N GLU A 336 12.54 15.15 6.22
CA GLU A 336 12.68 16.60 6.24
C GLU A 336 13.95 17.09 6.96
N LYS A 337 14.36 16.40 8.04
CA LYS A 337 15.51 16.81 8.85
C LYS A 337 16.85 16.31 8.32
N THR A 338 16.88 15.10 7.79
CA THR A 338 18.13 14.40 7.42
C THR A 338 18.30 14.19 5.93
N GLY A 339 17.26 14.45 5.14
CA GLY A 339 17.21 14.13 3.72
C GLY A 339 16.97 12.65 3.42
N PHE A 340 16.81 11.77 4.43
CA PHE A 340 16.64 10.34 4.24
C PHE A 340 15.54 9.75 5.12
N GLY A 341 14.76 8.82 4.57
CA GLY A 341 13.84 7.98 5.33
C GLY A 341 13.62 6.62 4.67
N PHE A 342 13.53 5.58 5.50
CA PHE A 342 13.20 4.24 5.05
C PHE A 342 11.71 3.95 5.23
N LEU A 343 11.08 3.44 4.19
CA LEU A 343 9.66 3.15 4.11
C LEU A 343 9.46 1.63 4.03
N MET A 344 9.11 1.03 5.17
CA MET A 344 8.89 -0.42 5.24
C MET A 344 7.60 -0.82 4.51
N ALA A 345 7.68 -1.65 3.49
CA ALA A 345 6.55 -2.03 2.65
C ALA A 345 5.35 -2.57 3.43
N THR A 346 5.57 -3.37 4.48
CA THR A 346 4.49 -3.93 5.32
C THR A 346 3.78 -2.90 6.18
N VAL A 347 4.42 -1.76 6.47
CA VAL A 347 3.80 -0.64 7.20
C VAL A 347 2.81 0.11 6.29
N TYR A 348 3.19 0.33 5.02
CA TYR A 348 2.42 1.18 4.11
C TYR A 348 1.44 0.40 3.22
N HIS A 349 1.73 -0.86 2.88
CA HIS A 349 0.98 -1.69 1.94
C HIS A 349 0.52 -3.01 2.57
N SER A 350 -0.21 -2.92 3.67
CA SER A 350 -0.73 -4.11 4.39
C SER A 350 -1.63 -5.00 3.51
N ALA A 351 -2.28 -4.43 2.49
CA ALA A 351 -3.14 -5.15 1.54
C ALA A 351 -2.39 -6.21 0.70
N MET A 352 -1.08 -6.04 0.50
CA MET A 352 -0.25 -7.01 -0.22
C MET A 352 -0.21 -8.41 0.43
N ARG A 353 -0.56 -8.52 1.71
CA ARG A 353 -0.63 -9.79 2.44
C ARG A 353 -1.62 -10.79 1.83
N PHE A 354 -2.68 -10.32 1.18
CA PHE A 354 -3.68 -11.20 0.57
C PHE A 354 -3.17 -11.96 -0.66
N ALA A 355 -2.15 -11.43 -1.34
CA ALA A 355 -1.46 -12.15 -2.40
C ALA A 355 -0.40 -13.14 -1.89
N ALA A 356 0.05 -13.04 -0.63
CA ALA A 356 1.19 -13.78 -0.12
C ALA A 356 0.98 -15.32 -0.11
N PRO A 357 -0.18 -15.88 0.35
CA PRO A 357 -0.42 -17.33 0.32
C PRO A 357 -0.36 -17.88 -1.11
N VAL A 358 -1.02 -17.20 -2.05
CA VAL A 358 -1.07 -17.60 -3.45
C VAL A 358 0.32 -17.56 -4.10
N ARG A 359 1.08 -16.48 -3.88
CA ARG A 359 2.46 -16.36 -4.39
C ARG A 359 3.36 -17.47 -3.86
N LYS A 360 3.23 -17.80 -2.57
CA LYS A 360 3.97 -18.92 -1.94
C LYS A 360 3.59 -20.27 -2.56
N ALA A 361 2.30 -20.51 -2.78
CA ALA A 361 1.80 -21.75 -3.38
C ALA A 361 2.24 -21.91 -4.85
N LEU A 362 2.22 -20.81 -5.62
CA LEU A 362 2.66 -20.84 -7.03
C LEU A 362 4.16 -21.07 -7.18
N GLY A 363 5.00 -20.54 -6.30
CA GLY A 363 6.45 -20.72 -6.33
C GLY A 363 7.18 -20.16 -7.57
N ILE A 364 6.48 -19.35 -8.39
CA ILE A 364 7.02 -18.73 -9.61
C ILE A 364 7.05 -17.18 -9.47
N LYS A 365 7.84 -16.53 -10.35
CA LYS A 365 7.78 -15.07 -10.49
C LYS A 365 6.45 -14.69 -11.14
N THR A 366 5.76 -13.71 -10.56
CA THR A 366 4.51 -13.14 -11.07
C THR A 366 4.63 -11.62 -11.19
N VAL A 367 3.63 -10.95 -11.73
CA VAL A 367 3.57 -9.48 -11.76
C VAL A 367 3.77 -8.86 -10.37
N MET A 368 3.37 -9.54 -9.30
CA MET A 368 3.56 -9.07 -7.92
C MET A 368 5.04 -8.90 -7.52
N ASN A 369 5.96 -9.58 -8.20
CA ASN A 369 7.39 -9.46 -7.93
C ASN A 369 7.98 -8.15 -8.48
N ILE A 370 7.33 -7.56 -9.46
CA ILE A 370 7.76 -6.31 -10.07
C ILE A 370 6.97 -5.08 -9.58
N MET A 371 5.99 -5.26 -8.70
CA MET A 371 5.17 -4.14 -8.22
C MET A 371 5.89 -3.25 -7.18
N GLY A 372 6.74 -3.85 -6.33
CA GLY A 372 7.32 -3.15 -5.17
C GLY A 372 7.93 -1.78 -5.47
N PRO A 373 8.82 -1.65 -6.47
CA PRO A 373 9.43 -0.36 -6.81
C PRO A 373 8.45 0.73 -7.26
N LEU A 374 7.30 0.37 -7.83
CA LEU A 374 6.29 1.31 -8.32
C LEU A 374 5.27 1.74 -7.23
N LEU A 375 5.46 1.30 -6.00
CA LEU A 375 4.52 1.50 -4.90
C LEU A 375 5.10 2.42 -3.81
N ASN A 376 6.02 3.32 -4.13
CA ASN A 376 6.57 4.24 -3.15
C ASN A 376 5.45 5.08 -2.49
N PRO A 377 5.21 4.94 -1.16
CA PRO A 377 4.12 5.65 -0.50
C PRO A 377 4.33 7.17 -0.42
N ALA A 378 5.57 7.66 -0.59
CA ALA A 378 5.89 9.08 -0.62
C ALA A 378 5.60 9.76 -1.96
N GLY A 379 5.37 8.98 -3.04
CA GLY A 379 5.15 9.52 -4.38
C GLY A 379 6.38 10.25 -4.90
N ALA A 380 7.55 9.60 -4.87
CA ALA A 380 8.81 10.19 -5.32
C ALA A 380 8.70 10.71 -6.77
N GLU A 381 9.20 11.93 -7.01
CA GLU A 381 9.16 12.55 -8.33
C GLU A 381 10.28 12.06 -9.25
N TYR A 382 11.39 11.59 -8.67
CA TYR A 382 12.58 11.15 -9.38
C TYR A 382 12.94 9.73 -8.99
N GLU A 383 13.01 8.84 -9.97
CA GLU A 383 13.16 7.42 -9.70
C GLU A 383 14.30 6.79 -10.51
N VAL A 384 15.16 6.04 -9.81
CA VAL A 384 16.09 5.07 -10.41
C VAL A 384 15.56 3.68 -10.08
N LEU A 385 15.12 2.96 -11.10
CA LEU A 385 14.44 1.67 -10.98
C LEU A 385 15.29 0.57 -11.61
N GLY A 386 15.73 -0.38 -10.80
CA GLY A 386 16.44 -1.57 -11.29
C GLY A 386 15.47 -2.67 -11.70
N VAL A 387 15.75 -3.33 -12.82
CA VAL A 387 14.96 -4.48 -13.31
C VAL A 387 15.88 -5.64 -13.68
N TYR A 388 15.42 -6.87 -13.41
CA TYR A 388 16.19 -8.08 -13.65
C TYR A 388 16.24 -8.53 -15.13
N SER A 389 15.53 -7.85 -16.04
CA SER A 389 15.47 -8.20 -17.47
C SER A 389 15.39 -6.96 -18.34
N LYS A 390 16.08 -6.99 -19.50
CA LYS A 390 16.01 -5.91 -20.50
C LYS A 390 14.61 -5.66 -21.03
N ASP A 391 13.77 -6.68 -21.11
CA ASP A 391 12.38 -6.58 -21.60
C ASP A 391 11.49 -5.71 -20.70
N LEU A 392 11.89 -5.54 -19.43
CA LEU A 392 11.16 -4.72 -18.47
C LEU A 392 11.51 -3.24 -18.53
N LEU A 393 12.61 -2.85 -19.18
CA LEU A 393 13.10 -1.46 -19.16
C LEU A 393 12.04 -0.45 -19.60
N GLU A 394 11.46 -0.65 -20.79
CA GLU A 394 10.47 0.28 -21.34
C GLU A 394 9.13 0.21 -20.62
N ILE A 395 8.67 -1.00 -20.33
CA ILE A 395 7.40 -1.25 -19.62
C ILE A 395 7.42 -0.55 -18.27
N TYR A 396 8.52 -0.69 -17.54
CA TYR A 396 8.70 -0.13 -16.21
C TYR A 396 8.78 1.39 -16.22
N GLY A 397 9.59 1.96 -17.12
CA GLY A 397 9.72 3.40 -17.24
C GLY A 397 8.41 4.08 -17.61
N ARG A 398 7.66 3.50 -18.56
CA ARG A 398 6.34 4.03 -18.97
C ARG A 398 5.30 3.87 -17.86
N ALA A 399 5.35 2.78 -17.09
CA ALA A 399 4.45 2.61 -15.94
C ALA A 399 4.75 3.64 -14.85
N ALA A 400 6.00 3.83 -14.45
CA ALA A 400 6.41 4.83 -13.45
C ALA A 400 6.00 6.26 -13.89
N LYS A 401 6.22 6.61 -15.18
CA LYS A 401 5.81 7.90 -15.73
C LYS A 401 4.29 8.13 -15.64
N LYS A 402 3.49 7.11 -15.99
CA LYS A 402 2.03 7.16 -15.87
C LYS A 402 1.55 7.25 -14.41
N LEU A 403 2.32 6.74 -13.47
CA LEU A 403 2.05 6.81 -12.03
C LEU A 403 2.44 8.15 -11.39
N GLY A 404 3.06 9.06 -12.16
CA GLY A 404 3.31 10.43 -11.74
C GLY A 404 4.77 10.81 -11.53
N ALA A 405 5.73 9.89 -11.77
CA ALA A 405 7.14 10.25 -11.71
C ALA A 405 7.49 11.33 -12.76
N LYS A 406 8.23 12.36 -12.35
CA LYS A 406 8.66 13.44 -13.25
C LYS A 406 9.76 12.97 -14.19
N ARG A 407 10.78 12.33 -13.64
CA ARG A 407 11.88 11.74 -14.40
C ARG A 407 12.18 10.34 -13.88
N VAL A 408 12.39 9.41 -14.79
CA VAL A 408 12.63 7.99 -14.48
C VAL A 408 13.85 7.51 -15.23
N LEU A 409 14.71 6.77 -14.56
CA LEU A 409 15.81 6.02 -15.14
C LEU A 409 15.65 4.54 -14.77
N VAL A 410 15.37 3.69 -15.74
CA VAL A 410 15.31 2.24 -15.54
C VAL A 410 16.59 1.60 -16.01
N VAL A 411 17.15 0.70 -15.21
CA VAL A 411 18.48 0.11 -15.46
C VAL A 411 18.48 -1.41 -15.31
N THR A 412 19.32 -2.08 -16.09
CA THR A 412 19.70 -3.49 -15.94
C THR A 412 21.09 -3.71 -16.52
N SER A 413 21.93 -4.46 -15.84
CA SER A 413 23.30 -4.68 -16.27
C SER A 413 23.53 -6.04 -16.97
N GLU A 414 24.57 -6.14 -17.78
CA GLU A 414 24.88 -7.37 -18.53
C GLU A 414 25.42 -8.50 -17.65
N ASP A 415 25.97 -8.18 -16.49
CA ASP A 415 26.34 -9.13 -15.45
C ASP A 415 25.15 -9.57 -14.59
N GLY A 416 23.94 -9.06 -14.90
CA GLY A 416 22.66 -9.54 -14.39
C GLY A 416 22.19 -8.88 -13.10
N TYR A 417 22.81 -7.77 -12.67
CA TYR A 417 22.29 -6.96 -11.55
C TYR A 417 21.18 -6.03 -12.01
N ASP A 418 20.22 -5.80 -11.15
CA ASP A 418 19.16 -4.78 -11.30
C ASP A 418 19.63 -3.40 -10.80
N GLU A 419 20.91 -3.04 -11.14
CA GLU A 419 21.60 -1.83 -10.70
C GLU A 419 22.57 -1.36 -11.77
N VAL A 420 23.14 -0.15 -11.61
CA VAL A 420 24.26 0.31 -12.44
C VAL A 420 25.52 -0.44 -12.01
N SER A 421 26.00 -1.34 -12.86
CA SER A 421 27.17 -2.15 -12.57
C SER A 421 28.47 -1.36 -12.73
N PRO A 422 29.45 -1.53 -11.83
CA PRO A 422 30.80 -1.03 -12.01
C PRO A 422 31.66 -1.93 -12.91
N CYS A 423 31.23 -3.17 -13.17
CA CYS A 423 32.02 -4.20 -13.86
C CYS A 423 31.57 -4.47 -15.30
N ALA A 424 30.32 -4.18 -15.63
CA ALA A 424 29.70 -4.50 -16.91
C ALA A 424 28.94 -3.33 -17.50
N LEU A 425 28.49 -3.48 -18.75
CA LEU A 425 27.61 -2.52 -19.40
C LEU A 425 26.25 -2.53 -18.74
N THR A 426 25.66 -1.34 -18.51
CA THR A 426 24.33 -1.17 -17.99
C THR A 426 23.42 -0.56 -19.04
N HIS A 427 22.34 -1.27 -19.40
CA HIS A 427 21.32 -0.79 -20.32
C HIS A 427 20.35 0.12 -19.56
N CYS A 428 20.06 1.27 -20.16
CA CYS A 428 19.27 2.33 -19.58
C CYS A 428 18.08 2.67 -20.47
N PHE A 429 16.92 2.86 -19.84
CA PHE A 429 15.76 3.51 -20.43
C PHE A 429 15.37 4.69 -19.55
N GLN A 430 15.39 5.88 -20.10
CA GLN A 430 15.13 7.12 -19.38
C GLN A 430 13.93 7.84 -19.98
N ILE A 431 13.06 8.35 -19.12
CA ILE A 431 11.99 9.27 -19.50
C ILE A 431 12.18 10.58 -18.73
N ASN A 432 12.25 11.69 -19.47
CA ASN A 432 12.38 13.02 -18.92
C ASN A 432 11.01 13.63 -18.52
N GLU A 433 11.06 14.81 -17.92
CA GLU A 433 9.85 15.54 -17.48
C GLU A 433 8.93 15.87 -18.66
N ASP A 434 9.50 16.24 -19.82
CA ASP A 434 8.79 16.51 -21.07
C ASP A 434 8.24 15.25 -21.79
N GLY A 435 8.42 14.06 -21.19
CA GLY A 435 7.97 12.78 -21.73
C GLY A 435 8.89 12.17 -22.79
N LYS A 436 10.01 12.82 -23.13
CA LYS A 436 10.96 12.24 -24.09
C LYS A 436 11.65 11.02 -23.54
N GLU A 437 11.72 9.97 -24.37
CA GLU A 437 12.31 8.67 -24.06
C GLU A 437 13.71 8.57 -24.68
N TYR A 438 14.65 8.02 -23.89
CA TYR A 438 16.03 7.79 -24.32
C TYR A 438 16.47 6.37 -23.98
N LYS A 439 17.20 5.74 -24.90
CA LYS A 439 17.86 4.45 -24.69
C LYS A 439 19.35 4.64 -24.86
N TYR A 440 20.11 4.23 -23.86
CA TYR A 440 21.57 4.30 -23.91
C TYR A 440 22.22 3.25 -23.02
N VAL A 441 23.51 3.15 -23.08
CA VAL A 441 24.30 2.21 -22.29
C VAL A 441 25.35 2.98 -21.50
N ILE A 442 25.42 2.70 -20.21
CA ILE A 442 26.50 3.15 -19.33
C ILE A 442 27.63 2.14 -19.46
N ASP A 443 28.83 2.64 -19.79
CA ASP A 443 30.08 1.87 -19.83
C ASP A 443 31.03 2.48 -18.80
N PRO A 444 31.26 1.83 -17.65
CA PRO A 444 32.12 2.37 -16.60
C PRO A 444 33.58 2.52 -17.06
N LYS A 445 34.02 1.71 -18.03
CA LYS A 445 35.38 1.79 -18.58
C LYS A 445 35.64 3.13 -19.26
N LYS A 446 34.63 3.76 -19.85
CA LYS A 446 34.75 5.11 -20.46
C LYS A 446 35.05 6.20 -19.44
N TRP A 447 34.84 5.93 -18.18
CA TRP A 447 35.14 6.84 -17.07
C TRP A 447 36.40 6.45 -16.29
N GLY A 448 37.21 5.52 -16.85
CA GLY A 448 38.44 5.04 -16.22
C GLY A 448 38.21 4.04 -15.09
N ILE A 449 36.99 3.54 -14.92
CA ILE A 449 36.64 2.54 -13.90
C ILE A 449 37.01 1.18 -14.46
N THR A 450 38.13 0.63 -14.00
CA THR A 450 38.73 -0.65 -14.45
C THR A 450 39.39 -1.38 -13.28
N GLY A 451 39.70 -2.67 -13.47
CA GLY A 451 40.45 -3.45 -12.48
C GLY A 451 39.64 -3.82 -11.24
N LEU A 452 38.32 -3.84 -11.34
CA LEU A 452 37.41 -4.22 -10.27
C LEU A 452 37.09 -5.73 -10.31
N ASP A 453 36.85 -6.33 -9.15
CA ASP A 453 36.46 -7.73 -9.03
C ASP A 453 34.96 -7.82 -8.71
N GLU A 454 34.18 -8.41 -9.63
CA GLU A 454 32.73 -8.63 -9.44
C GLU A 454 32.44 -9.42 -8.17
N LYS A 455 33.30 -10.32 -7.73
CA LYS A 455 33.12 -11.11 -6.50
C LYS A 455 33.06 -10.24 -5.25
N GLU A 456 33.68 -9.06 -5.27
CA GLU A 456 33.58 -8.11 -4.15
C GLU A 456 32.16 -7.56 -3.97
N LEU A 457 31.30 -7.61 -5.01
CA LEU A 457 29.89 -7.21 -4.90
C LEU A 457 29.04 -8.20 -4.10
N LEU A 458 29.52 -9.39 -3.84
CA LEU A 458 28.78 -10.38 -3.06
C LEU A 458 28.52 -9.88 -1.65
N GLY A 459 27.25 -9.91 -1.28
CA GLY A 459 26.78 -9.62 0.06
C GLY A 459 26.70 -10.87 0.95
N GLY A 460 26.25 -10.63 2.17
CA GLY A 460 26.01 -11.66 3.17
C GLY A 460 24.64 -11.48 3.83
N THR A 461 24.59 -11.74 5.12
CA THR A 461 23.45 -11.43 5.99
C THR A 461 23.28 -9.92 6.14
N GLY A 462 22.15 -9.47 6.70
CA GLY A 462 21.96 -8.04 7.03
C GLY A 462 23.08 -7.46 7.88
N ALA A 463 23.60 -8.23 8.84
CA ALA A 463 24.72 -7.84 9.70
C ALA A 463 26.03 -7.72 8.92
N ASP A 464 26.33 -8.68 8.01
CA ASP A 464 27.51 -8.61 7.15
C ASP A 464 27.48 -7.38 6.26
N ASN A 465 26.31 -7.10 5.65
CA ASN A 465 26.15 -5.97 4.75
C ASN A 465 26.19 -4.63 5.50
N ALA A 466 25.65 -4.55 6.71
CA ALA A 466 25.77 -3.37 7.57
C ALA A 466 27.23 -3.07 7.94
N ARG A 467 28.04 -4.09 8.26
CA ARG A 467 29.47 -3.94 8.51
C ARG A 467 30.22 -3.43 7.27
N LEU A 468 29.96 -4.04 6.10
CA LEU A 468 30.56 -3.60 4.82
C LEU A 468 30.16 -2.15 4.49
N ALA A 469 28.92 -1.76 4.76
CA ALA A 469 28.45 -0.39 4.57
C ALA A 469 29.22 0.61 5.44
N MET A 470 29.42 0.28 6.73
CA MET A 470 30.18 1.15 7.65
C MET A 470 31.65 1.27 7.22
N GLU A 471 32.25 0.21 6.67
CA GLU A 471 33.60 0.29 6.10
C GLU A 471 33.65 1.28 4.93
N VAL A 472 32.67 1.21 3.99
CA VAL A 472 32.56 2.12 2.85
C VAL A 472 32.34 3.58 3.30
N LEU A 473 31.42 3.81 4.23
CA LEU A 473 31.11 5.16 4.74
C LEU A 473 32.27 5.80 5.54
N ASN A 474 33.21 5.00 6.01
CA ASN A 474 34.43 5.48 6.65
C ASN A 474 35.63 5.60 5.67
N GLY A 475 35.35 5.63 4.36
CA GLY A 475 36.39 5.81 3.32
C GLY A 475 37.23 4.55 3.03
N GLY A 476 36.81 3.35 3.53
CA GLY A 476 37.50 2.09 3.35
C GLY A 476 36.68 1.01 2.67
N GLY A 477 36.95 -0.26 3.00
CA GLY A 477 36.20 -1.41 2.52
C GLY A 477 36.54 -1.87 1.10
N ARG A 478 35.63 -2.65 0.51
CA ARG A 478 35.81 -3.23 -0.84
C ARG A 478 35.62 -2.16 -1.90
N LYS A 479 36.66 -1.97 -2.74
CA LYS A 479 36.68 -0.94 -3.78
C LYS A 479 35.52 -1.07 -4.77
N THR A 480 35.17 -2.28 -5.15
CA THR A 480 34.09 -2.53 -6.11
C THR A 480 32.73 -2.16 -5.52
N ILE A 481 32.49 -2.40 -4.22
CA ILE A 481 31.26 -1.95 -3.53
C ILE A 481 31.22 -0.42 -3.48
N GLN A 482 32.30 0.23 -3.10
CA GLN A 482 32.38 1.69 -3.05
C GLN A 482 32.00 2.32 -4.39
N ILE A 483 32.60 1.83 -5.48
CA ILE A 483 32.34 2.32 -6.84
C ILE A 483 30.88 2.03 -7.25
N ALA A 484 30.35 0.82 -6.98
CA ALA A 484 28.96 0.47 -7.29
C ALA A 484 27.97 1.40 -6.60
N VAL A 485 28.17 1.63 -5.30
CA VAL A 485 27.34 2.53 -4.49
C VAL A 485 27.36 3.95 -5.05
N CYS A 486 28.54 4.48 -5.36
CA CYS A 486 28.68 5.83 -5.89
C CYS A 486 28.13 5.98 -7.31
N LEU A 487 28.23 4.94 -8.17
CA LEU A 487 27.62 4.96 -9.51
C LEU A 487 26.09 5.05 -9.42
N ASN A 488 25.48 4.27 -8.54
CA ASN A 488 24.04 4.25 -8.34
C ASN A 488 23.56 5.53 -7.65
N ALA A 489 24.28 6.05 -6.65
CA ALA A 489 24.01 7.37 -6.08
C ALA A 489 24.14 8.48 -7.13
N GLY A 490 25.16 8.41 -7.98
CA GLY A 490 25.36 9.35 -9.09
C GLY A 490 24.23 9.33 -10.12
N ALA A 491 23.70 8.15 -10.43
CA ALA A 491 22.51 8.01 -11.26
C ALA A 491 21.28 8.70 -10.63
N LEU A 492 21.10 8.57 -9.30
CA LEU A 492 20.02 9.22 -8.58
C LEU A 492 20.19 10.75 -8.57
N LEU A 493 21.39 11.24 -8.32
CA LEU A 493 21.72 12.67 -8.37
C LEU A 493 21.49 13.27 -9.77
N TYR A 494 21.80 12.53 -10.83
CA TYR A 494 21.54 12.94 -12.20
C TYR A 494 20.04 13.01 -12.51
N ILE A 495 19.30 11.96 -12.20
CA ILE A 495 17.87 11.93 -12.54
C ILE A 495 17.06 12.97 -11.74
N SER A 496 17.49 13.31 -10.53
CA SER A 496 16.90 14.36 -9.70
C SER A 496 17.35 15.79 -10.05
N GLY A 497 18.28 15.93 -11.00
CA GLY A 497 18.77 17.24 -11.45
C GLY A 497 19.83 17.88 -10.54
N LYS A 498 20.34 17.16 -9.54
CA LYS A 498 21.44 17.60 -8.66
C LYS A 498 22.80 17.52 -9.36
N ALA A 499 22.94 16.66 -10.38
CA ALA A 499 24.11 16.57 -11.23
C ALA A 499 23.73 16.72 -12.71
N ARG A 500 24.65 17.25 -13.54
CA ARG A 500 24.40 17.44 -14.98
C ARG A 500 24.50 16.13 -15.77
N THR A 501 25.39 15.25 -15.34
CA THR A 501 25.58 13.90 -15.90
C THR A 501 25.68 12.87 -14.80
N ILE A 502 25.52 11.57 -15.15
CA ILE A 502 25.74 10.48 -14.19
C ILE A 502 27.19 10.48 -13.68
N LYS A 503 28.15 10.85 -14.54
CA LYS A 503 29.57 10.95 -14.16
C LYS A 503 29.80 12.05 -13.12
N ASP A 504 29.21 13.24 -13.29
CA ASP A 504 29.32 14.32 -12.29
C ASP A 504 28.69 13.91 -10.95
N GLY A 505 27.55 13.20 -11.01
CA GLY A 505 26.90 12.66 -9.82
C GLY A 505 27.75 11.58 -9.14
N PHE A 506 28.41 10.71 -9.90
CA PHE A 506 29.36 9.73 -9.39
C PHE A 506 30.54 10.41 -8.67
N ASP A 507 31.12 11.45 -9.27
CA ASP A 507 32.25 12.18 -8.68
C ASP A 507 31.83 12.88 -7.38
N ALA A 508 30.63 13.46 -7.34
CA ALA A 508 30.07 14.04 -6.12
C ALA A 508 29.86 12.99 -5.03
N ALA A 509 29.37 11.79 -5.40
CA ALA A 509 29.16 10.69 -4.47
C ALA A 509 30.50 10.16 -3.91
N ILE A 510 31.53 10.01 -4.73
CA ILE A 510 32.88 9.65 -4.28
C ILE A 510 33.39 10.66 -3.26
N SER A 511 33.34 11.96 -3.58
CA SER A 511 33.80 13.02 -2.69
C SER A 511 33.04 13.11 -1.38
N SER A 512 31.81 12.58 -1.31
CA SER A 512 31.01 12.60 -0.08
C SER A 512 31.36 11.50 0.92
N ILE A 513 32.08 10.44 0.47
CA ILE A 513 32.52 9.31 1.31
C ILE A 513 34.02 9.30 1.57
N GLU A 514 34.81 10.14 0.89
CA GLU A 514 36.20 10.46 1.18
C GLU A 514 36.32 11.53 2.29
#